data_a9d362d31e3b507697ba92432db0c1dd
#
_entry.id   a9d362d31e3b507697ba92432db0c1dd
#
_cell.length_a   1.000
_cell.length_b   1.000
_cell.length_c   1.000
_cell.angle_alpha   90.00
_cell.angle_beta   90.00
_cell.angle_gamma   90.00
#
_symmetry.space_group_name_H-M   'P 1'
#
loop_
_entity.id
_entity.type
_entity.pdbx_description
1 polymer ?
#
loop_
_entity_poly.entity_id
_entity_poly.type
_entity_poly.pdbx_seq_one_letter_code
_entity_poly.pdbx_strand_id
1 'polypeptide(L)'
;TGGRIRSSPAISHDGKVFVSSFDGHLYAISEETGKSIWSKMLGGSVYASPFVGMLGSIQSSAGVAEEGLVFIGSADGAIRSIDTESGDIRWEFMTEKPVLSSPSISSDGTVLVGSDDGNLYAIDSQTGFEKWRFRSSGRIRSSPVVSVEDGSVLLCCQDGSIYAISSTGEERWTMNIGQTIRTSPAIEEGGRIYLGADDGCLYAIA
;
A
#
# COMPACT_ATOMS: atom_id res chain seq x y z
N THR A 1 13.77 17.70 1.42
CA THR A 1 13.70 16.61 2.40
C THR A 1 14.96 16.58 3.25
N GLY A 2 14.83 16.27 4.52
CA GLY A 2 15.97 16.15 5.45
C GLY A 2 16.58 14.73 5.48
N GLY A 3 15.98 13.77 4.80
CA GLY A 3 16.40 12.36 4.80
C GLY A 3 16.40 11.73 3.42
N ARG A 4 16.75 10.43 3.39
CA ARG A 4 16.74 9.65 2.14
C ARG A 4 15.32 9.42 1.65
N ILE A 5 15.11 9.47 0.35
CA ILE A 5 13.88 9.07 -0.32
C ILE A 5 14.11 7.68 -0.91
N ARG A 6 13.26 6.72 -0.54
CA ARG A 6 13.24 5.36 -1.09
C ARG A 6 11.85 4.97 -1.63
N SER A 7 10.85 5.83 -1.38
CA SER A 7 9.51 5.64 -1.90
C SER A 7 9.41 6.06 -3.36
N SER A 8 8.53 5.42 -4.10
CA SER A 8 8.09 5.93 -5.39
C SER A 8 7.14 7.11 -5.15
N PRO A 9 7.21 8.20 -5.94
CA PRO A 9 6.26 9.29 -5.81
C PRO A 9 4.87 8.86 -6.32
N ALA A 10 3.83 9.47 -5.76
CA ALA A 10 2.46 9.39 -6.27
C ALA A 10 2.01 10.76 -6.74
N ILE A 11 1.18 10.81 -7.77
CA ILE A 11 0.71 12.07 -8.38
C ILE A 11 -0.81 12.09 -8.31
N SER A 12 -1.39 13.20 -7.83
CA SER A 12 -2.82 13.44 -7.87
C SER A 12 -3.25 14.05 -9.20
N HIS A 13 -4.54 13.96 -9.51
CA HIS A 13 -5.09 14.50 -10.76
C HIS A 13 -4.93 16.03 -10.88
N ASP A 14 -4.85 16.73 -9.77
CA ASP A 14 -4.67 18.19 -9.70
C ASP A 14 -3.19 18.64 -9.69
N GLY A 15 -2.25 17.73 -10.04
CA GLY A 15 -0.83 18.05 -10.22
C GLY A 15 -0.02 18.19 -8.94
N LYS A 16 -0.42 17.51 -7.87
CA LYS A 16 0.40 17.41 -6.65
C LYS A 16 1.20 16.11 -6.66
N VAL A 17 2.48 16.20 -6.38
CA VAL A 17 3.40 15.06 -6.25
C VAL A 17 3.64 14.79 -4.76
N PHE A 18 3.32 13.59 -4.32
CA PHE A 18 3.52 13.14 -2.94
C PHE A 18 4.76 12.25 -2.85
N VAL A 19 5.63 12.57 -1.89
CA VAL A 19 6.87 11.83 -1.65
C VAL A 19 7.09 11.65 -0.17
N SER A 20 7.39 10.43 0.25
CA SER A 20 7.76 10.12 1.62
C SER A 20 9.27 10.03 1.81
N SER A 21 9.75 10.36 3.01
CA SER A 21 11.17 10.43 3.32
C SER A 21 11.50 9.77 4.66
N PHE A 22 12.76 9.34 4.80
CA PHE A 22 13.29 8.78 6.04
C PHE A 22 13.42 9.80 7.17
N ASP A 23 13.25 11.10 6.88
CA ASP A 23 13.12 12.14 7.92
C ASP A 23 11.77 12.11 8.63
N GLY A 24 10.89 11.17 8.27
CA GLY A 24 9.60 11.00 8.89
C GLY A 24 8.48 11.88 8.31
N HIS A 25 8.72 12.53 7.19
CA HIS A 25 7.74 13.41 6.56
C HIS A 25 7.16 12.84 5.27
N LEU A 26 5.90 13.17 5.03
CA LEU A 26 5.27 13.17 3.72
C LEU A 26 5.31 14.61 3.20
N TYR A 27 5.72 14.78 1.95
CA TYR A 27 5.79 16.06 1.25
C TYR A 27 4.78 16.09 0.12
N ALA A 28 4.06 17.18 -0.02
CA ALA A 28 3.29 17.52 -1.21
C ALA A 28 4.02 18.64 -1.96
N ILE A 29 4.25 18.41 -3.24
CA ILE A 29 5.04 19.26 -4.12
C ILE A 29 4.19 19.58 -5.34
N SER A 30 4.17 20.83 -5.77
CA SER A 30 3.54 21.22 -7.02
C SER A 30 4.30 20.64 -8.21
N GLU A 31 3.62 19.91 -9.08
CA GLU A 31 4.20 19.38 -10.33
C GLU A 31 4.70 20.52 -11.24
N GLU A 32 3.94 21.61 -11.35
CA GLU A 32 4.23 22.73 -12.21
C GLU A 32 5.47 23.52 -11.77
N THR A 33 5.58 23.78 -10.46
CA THR A 33 6.61 24.70 -9.94
C THR A 33 7.77 24.02 -9.22
N GLY A 34 7.63 22.73 -8.88
CA GLY A 34 8.57 21.98 -8.06
C GLY A 34 8.67 22.45 -6.61
N LYS A 35 7.80 23.38 -6.18
CA LYS A 35 7.81 23.92 -4.83
C LYS A 35 6.98 23.06 -3.88
N SER A 36 7.42 22.99 -2.63
CA SER A 36 6.64 22.35 -1.57
C SER A 36 5.36 23.14 -1.31
N ILE A 37 4.23 22.43 -1.33
CA ILE A 37 2.91 22.96 -0.94
C ILE A 37 2.77 22.83 0.55
N TRP A 38 2.99 21.62 1.07
CA TRP A 38 3.02 21.34 2.51
C TRP A 38 3.94 20.14 2.82
N SER A 39 4.25 19.97 4.09
CA SER A 39 4.89 18.78 4.61
C SER A 39 4.29 18.37 5.93
N LYS A 40 4.13 17.06 6.17
CA LYS A 40 3.52 16.50 7.37
C LYS A 40 4.45 15.50 8.02
N MET A 41 4.76 15.70 9.31
CA MET A 41 5.48 14.73 10.13
C MET A 41 4.60 13.54 10.47
N LEU A 42 5.10 12.32 10.26
CA LEU A 42 4.38 11.06 10.43
C LEU A 42 4.88 10.21 11.62
N GLY A 43 5.74 10.76 12.48
CA GLY A 43 6.19 10.11 13.72
C GLY A 43 7.32 9.09 13.58
N GLY A 44 7.56 8.53 12.41
CA GLY A 44 8.64 7.56 12.16
C GLY A 44 9.15 7.62 10.74
N SER A 45 10.30 6.98 10.45
CA SER A 45 10.82 6.90 9.09
C SER A 45 9.80 6.27 8.14
N VAL A 46 9.63 6.83 6.95
CA VAL A 46 8.66 6.37 5.98
C VAL A 46 9.37 5.67 4.82
N TYR A 47 9.08 4.39 4.69
CA TYR A 47 9.60 3.50 3.63
C TYR A 47 8.56 3.27 2.54
N ALA A 48 7.29 3.27 2.94
CA ALA A 48 6.17 3.03 2.07
C ALA A 48 6.01 4.14 1.03
N SER A 49 5.64 3.78 -0.19
CA SER A 49 5.20 4.77 -1.17
C SER A 49 3.80 5.25 -0.82
N PRO A 50 3.51 6.56 -0.92
CA PRO A 50 2.16 7.06 -0.73
C PRO A 50 1.26 6.54 -1.85
N PHE A 51 0.00 6.27 -1.52
CA PHE A 51 -1.05 5.96 -2.48
C PHE A 51 -2.08 7.09 -2.48
N VAL A 52 -2.31 7.70 -3.63
CA VAL A 52 -3.32 8.74 -3.79
C VAL A 52 -4.60 8.10 -4.30
N GLY A 53 -5.69 8.27 -3.56
CA GLY A 53 -7.02 7.90 -4.02
C GLY A 53 -7.45 8.82 -5.16
N MET A 54 -7.68 8.26 -6.34
CA MET A 54 -8.16 9.00 -7.51
C MET A 54 -9.52 8.47 -7.95
N LEU A 55 -10.49 9.37 -8.10
CA LEU A 55 -11.68 9.11 -8.91
C LEU A 55 -11.24 9.07 -10.38
N GLY A 56 -11.26 7.90 -11.01
CA GLY A 56 -11.32 7.82 -12.46
C GLY A 56 -10.15 7.26 -13.23
N SER A 57 -9.09 6.71 -12.63
CA SER A 57 -8.01 6.07 -13.40
C SER A 57 -7.90 4.55 -13.26
N ILE A 58 -8.84 3.91 -12.59
CA ILE A 58 -9.04 2.47 -12.78
C ILE A 58 -9.98 2.31 -13.96
N GLN A 59 -9.46 1.93 -15.11
CA GLN A 59 -10.26 1.56 -16.29
C GLN A 59 -10.96 0.22 -16.06
N SER A 60 -11.73 0.10 -14.98
CA SER A 60 -12.80 -0.89 -14.82
C SER A 60 -13.65 -0.51 -13.62
N SER A 61 -14.88 -0.13 -13.93
CA SER A 61 -16.09 -0.12 -13.08
C SER A 61 -15.93 -0.07 -11.56
N ALA A 62 -16.27 1.09 -10.98
CA ALA A 62 -16.84 1.30 -9.66
C ALA A 62 -15.97 0.95 -8.44
N GLY A 63 -15.25 1.93 -7.94
CA GLY A 63 -14.67 1.94 -6.62
C GLY A 63 -14.25 3.36 -6.27
N VAL A 64 -15.03 4.03 -5.46
CA VAL A 64 -14.83 5.44 -5.08
C VAL A 64 -13.92 5.48 -3.86
N ALA A 65 -12.60 5.65 -4.05
CA ALA A 65 -11.86 6.39 -3.07
C ALA A 65 -12.19 7.86 -3.28
N GLU A 66 -12.59 8.59 -2.25
CA GLU A 66 -12.85 10.03 -2.39
C GLU A 66 -11.62 10.74 -2.96
N GLU A 67 -11.87 11.66 -3.90
CA GLU A 67 -10.86 12.62 -4.34
C GLU A 67 -10.28 13.34 -3.12
N GLY A 68 -8.97 13.53 -3.13
CA GLY A 68 -8.34 14.34 -2.11
C GLY A 68 -7.80 13.60 -0.88
N LEU A 69 -7.61 12.28 -0.93
CA LEU A 69 -6.95 11.54 0.13
C LEU A 69 -5.67 10.86 -0.34
N VAL A 70 -4.62 10.91 0.48
CA VAL A 70 -3.41 10.12 0.34
C VAL A 70 -3.26 9.18 1.54
N PHE A 71 -2.97 7.90 1.23
CA PHE A 71 -2.77 6.87 2.24
C PHE A 71 -1.29 6.53 2.35
N ILE A 72 -0.80 6.32 3.58
CA ILE A 72 0.61 6.05 3.84
C ILE A 72 0.80 5.22 5.11
N GLY A 73 1.72 4.26 5.05
CA GLY A 73 2.22 3.55 6.22
C GLY A 73 3.55 4.12 6.71
N SER A 74 3.84 4.02 7.98
CA SER A 74 5.11 4.46 8.54
C SER A 74 5.69 3.49 9.58
N ALA A 75 6.99 3.67 9.89
CA ALA A 75 7.72 2.79 10.80
C ALA A 75 7.29 2.91 12.27
N ASP A 76 6.46 3.90 12.62
CA ASP A 76 5.82 4.00 13.93
C ASP A 76 4.66 3.01 14.12
N GLY A 77 4.29 2.28 13.06
CA GLY A 77 3.20 1.31 13.05
C GLY A 77 1.86 1.91 12.63
N ALA A 78 1.80 3.15 12.26
CA ALA A 78 0.56 3.79 11.84
C ALA A 78 0.33 3.71 10.33
N ILE A 79 -0.94 3.56 9.97
CA ILE A 79 -1.50 3.78 8.64
C ILE A 79 -2.32 5.05 8.74
N ARG A 80 -2.09 6.01 7.84
CA ARG A 80 -2.74 7.31 7.88
C ARG A 80 -3.42 7.64 6.57
N SER A 81 -4.60 8.25 6.68
CA SER A 81 -5.26 8.99 5.61
C SER A 81 -5.03 10.48 5.82
N ILE A 82 -4.57 11.15 4.79
CA ILE A 82 -4.18 12.56 4.85
C ILE A 82 -4.88 13.29 3.70
N ASP A 83 -5.44 14.43 4.01
CA ASP A 83 -6.05 15.31 3.03
C ASP A 83 -4.99 15.89 2.09
N THR A 84 -5.19 15.78 0.77
CA THR A 84 -4.21 16.20 -0.23
C THR A 84 -4.06 17.71 -0.32
N GLU A 85 -5.08 18.49 0.08
CA GLU A 85 -5.04 19.95 0.05
C GLU A 85 -4.36 20.54 1.28
N SER A 86 -4.83 20.13 2.46
CA SER A 86 -4.40 20.72 3.72
C SER A 86 -3.19 20.03 4.35
N GLY A 87 -2.96 18.75 4.03
CA GLY A 87 -1.99 17.89 4.73
C GLY A 87 -2.47 17.45 6.12
N ASP A 88 -3.75 17.60 6.43
CA ASP A 88 -4.30 17.18 7.71
C ASP A 88 -4.63 15.70 7.73
N ILE A 89 -4.34 15.05 8.87
CA ILE A 89 -4.68 13.65 9.09
C ILE A 89 -6.19 13.55 9.27
N ARG A 90 -6.85 12.78 8.40
CA ARG A 90 -8.28 12.48 8.47
C ARG A 90 -8.56 11.37 9.46
N TRP A 91 -7.75 10.31 9.40
CA TRP A 91 -7.78 9.22 10.37
C TRP A 91 -6.40 8.56 10.48
N GLU A 92 -6.20 7.87 11.59
CA GLU A 92 -5.02 7.07 11.88
C GLU A 92 -5.43 5.72 12.42
N PHE A 93 -4.82 4.65 11.90
CA PHE A 93 -4.99 3.27 12.35
C PHE A 93 -3.65 2.72 12.82
N MET A 94 -3.58 2.19 14.05
CA MET A 94 -2.35 1.66 14.63
C MET A 94 -2.27 0.15 14.50
N THR A 95 -1.16 -0.33 13.96
CA THR A 95 -0.76 -1.74 13.95
C THR A 95 0.21 -2.03 15.10
N GLU A 96 0.51 -3.32 15.35
CA GLU A 96 1.41 -3.70 16.45
C GLU A 96 2.91 -3.50 16.12
N LYS A 97 3.26 -3.37 14.84
CA LYS A 97 4.65 -3.23 14.36
C LYS A 97 4.72 -2.30 13.15
N PRO A 98 5.95 -1.95 12.70
CA PRO A 98 6.15 -1.08 11.54
C PRO A 98 5.36 -1.47 10.30
N VAL A 99 4.82 -0.47 9.61
CA VAL A 99 4.16 -0.59 8.32
C VAL A 99 5.13 -0.11 7.24
N LEU A 100 5.70 -1.07 6.51
CA LEU A 100 6.70 -0.80 5.46
C LEU A 100 6.18 -1.10 4.07
N SER A 101 5.03 -1.78 3.94
CA SER A 101 4.34 -1.99 2.68
C SER A 101 3.65 -0.71 2.22
N SER A 102 3.56 -0.51 0.91
CA SER A 102 2.75 0.58 0.36
C SER A 102 1.28 0.17 0.35
N PRO A 103 0.36 1.08 0.66
CA PRO A 103 -1.07 0.82 0.58
C PRO A 103 -1.51 0.51 -0.86
N SER A 104 -2.54 -0.30 -0.99
CA SER A 104 -3.34 -0.47 -2.20
C SER A 104 -4.80 -0.26 -1.88
N ILE A 105 -5.62 0.05 -2.87
CA ILE A 105 -7.04 0.26 -2.67
C ILE A 105 -7.86 -0.65 -3.59
N SER A 106 -8.90 -1.26 -3.05
CA SER A 106 -9.85 -2.06 -3.81
C SER A 106 -10.97 -1.19 -4.38
N SER A 107 -11.73 -1.75 -5.32
CA SER A 107 -12.81 -1.04 -6.01
C SER A 107 -13.95 -0.59 -5.09
N ASP A 108 -14.10 -1.19 -3.92
CA ASP A 108 -15.09 -0.80 -2.91
C ASP A 108 -14.56 0.23 -1.89
N GLY A 109 -13.40 0.83 -2.15
CA GLY A 109 -12.78 1.83 -1.26
C GLY A 109 -12.09 1.23 -0.03
N THR A 110 -11.74 -0.06 -0.04
CA THR A 110 -10.99 -0.67 1.05
C THR A 110 -9.48 -0.44 0.86
N VAL A 111 -8.83 0.16 1.83
CA VAL A 111 -7.38 0.32 1.91
C VAL A 111 -6.75 -0.95 2.45
N LEU A 112 -5.83 -1.54 1.69
CA LEU A 112 -5.12 -2.78 2.01
C LEU A 112 -3.66 -2.49 2.30
N VAL A 113 -3.17 -2.90 3.47
CA VAL A 113 -1.80 -2.62 3.91
C VAL A 113 -1.23 -3.78 4.72
N GLY A 114 -0.01 -4.20 4.39
CA GLY A 114 0.74 -5.19 5.16
C GLY A 114 1.58 -4.58 6.28
N SER A 115 1.77 -5.31 7.36
CA SER A 115 2.60 -4.89 8.49
C SER A 115 3.67 -5.94 8.84
N ASP A 116 4.75 -5.49 9.49
CA ASP A 116 5.77 -6.37 10.08
C ASP A 116 5.23 -7.22 11.24
N ASP A 117 3.99 -6.97 11.72
CA ASP A 117 3.31 -7.83 12.67
C ASP A 117 2.77 -9.12 12.03
N GLY A 118 2.75 -9.20 10.69
CA GLY A 118 2.30 -10.35 9.91
C GLY A 118 0.82 -10.30 9.56
N ASN A 119 0.15 -9.18 9.76
CA ASN A 119 -1.22 -9.00 9.30
C ASN A 119 -1.28 -8.15 8.03
N LEU A 120 -2.17 -8.55 7.12
CA LEU A 120 -2.74 -7.68 6.11
C LEU A 120 -4.01 -7.07 6.72
N TYR A 121 -4.06 -5.76 6.74
CA TYR A 121 -5.20 -4.99 7.24
C TYR A 121 -6.04 -4.48 6.08
N ALA A 122 -7.34 -4.62 6.18
CA ALA A 122 -8.32 -4.03 5.30
C ALA A 122 -9.10 -2.96 6.07
N ILE A 123 -8.96 -1.72 5.66
CA ILE A 123 -9.44 -0.55 6.37
C ILE A 123 -10.38 0.22 5.45
N ASP A 124 -11.49 0.67 5.98
CA ASP A 124 -12.40 1.55 5.25
C ASP A 124 -11.74 2.91 5.01
N SER A 125 -11.65 3.33 3.75
CA SER A 125 -10.92 4.54 3.34
C SER A 125 -11.48 5.83 3.94
N GLN A 126 -12.77 5.85 4.25
CA GLN A 126 -13.45 7.02 4.76
C GLN A 126 -13.33 7.17 6.27
N THR A 127 -13.55 6.06 6.97
CA THR A 127 -13.71 6.05 8.42
C THR A 127 -12.45 5.66 9.17
N GLY A 128 -11.51 4.95 8.51
CA GLY A 128 -10.34 4.38 9.15
C GLY A 128 -10.64 3.15 10.01
N PHE A 129 -11.87 2.62 9.99
CA PHE A 129 -12.22 1.41 10.72
C PHE A 129 -11.77 0.17 9.97
N GLU A 130 -11.27 -0.81 10.73
CA GLU A 130 -10.93 -2.13 10.20
C GLU A 130 -12.20 -2.86 9.73
N LYS A 131 -12.19 -3.28 8.46
CA LYS A 131 -13.23 -4.15 7.90
C LYS A 131 -12.92 -5.62 8.21
N TRP A 132 -11.66 -6.01 7.96
CA TRP A 132 -11.15 -7.34 8.25
C TRP A 132 -9.61 -7.32 8.30
N ARG A 133 -9.02 -8.40 8.81
CA ARG A 133 -7.59 -8.66 8.72
C ARG A 133 -7.32 -10.11 8.36
N PHE A 134 -6.21 -10.34 7.66
CA PHE A 134 -5.70 -11.67 7.36
C PHE A 134 -4.34 -11.86 8.03
N ARG A 135 -4.15 -13.01 8.69
CA ARG A 135 -2.89 -13.36 9.35
C ARG A 135 -2.04 -14.24 8.47
N SER A 136 -0.85 -13.76 8.06
CA SER A 136 0.18 -14.54 7.38
C SER A 136 1.15 -15.20 8.36
N SER A 137 2.01 -16.09 7.87
CA SER A 137 3.02 -16.78 8.68
C SER A 137 4.23 -15.92 9.02
N GLY A 138 4.46 -14.81 8.32
CA GLY A 138 5.63 -13.95 8.51
C GLY A 138 5.33 -12.46 8.31
N ARG A 139 6.38 -11.66 8.24
CA ARG A 139 6.24 -10.21 8.02
C ARG A 139 5.77 -9.92 6.62
N ILE A 140 4.89 -8.94 6.46
CA ILE A 140 4.39 -8.48 5.18
C ILE A 140 5.02 -7.13 4.85
N ARG A 141 5.94 -7.12 3.89
CA ARG A 141 6.60 -5.92 3.39
C ARG A 141 6.33 -5.63 1.92
N SER A 142 5.82 -6.65 1.20
CA SER A 142 5.31 -6.45 -0.14
C SER A 142 4.06 -5.60 -0.11
N SER A 143 3.84 -4.80 -1.14
CA SER A 143 2.56 -4.13 -1.33
C SER A 143 1.54 -5.14 -1.85
N PRO A 144 0.32 -5.19 -1.26
CA PRO A 144 -0.74 -6.06 -1.76
C PRO A 144 -1.16 -5.62 -3.17
N VAL A 145 -1.53 -6.59 -4.00
CA VAL A 145 -2.06 -6.32 -5.35
C VAL A 145 -3.50 -6.82 -5.40
N VAL A 146 -4.40 -5.96 -5.86
CA VAL A 146 -5.82 -6.28 -5.99
C VAL A 146 -6.11 -6.70 -7.43
N SER A 147 -6.74 -7.86 -7.60
CA SER A 147 -7.26 -8.33 -8.88
C SER A 147 -8.44 -7.45 -9.30
N VAL A 148 -8.39 -6.95 -10.54
CA VAL A 148 -9.49 -6.16 -11.10
C VAL A 148 -10.68 -7.02 -11.50
N GLU A 149 -10.51 -8.33 -11.68
CA GLU A 149 -11.54 -9.24 -12.13
C GLU A 149 -12.53 -9.59 -11.02
N ASP A 150 -12.01 -9.90 -9.82
CA ASP A 150 -12.81 -10.46 -8.73
C ASP A 150 -12.55 -9.83 -7.36
N GLY A 151 -11.71 -8.79 -7.30
CA GLY A 151 -11.35 -8.10 -6.07
C GLY A 151 -10.49 -8.92 -5.11
N SER A 152 -9.97 -10.08 -5.53
CA SER A 152 -9.06 -10.86 -4.71
C SER A 152 -7.74 -10.14 -4.51
N VAL A 153 -7.09 -10.39 -3.37
CA VAL A 153 -5.85 -9.74 -2.98
C VAL A 153 -4.71 -10.75 -3.04
N LEU A 154 -3.68 -10.42 -3.80
CA LEU A 154 -2.44 -11.19 -3.83
C LEU A 154 -1.43 -10.56 -2.89
N LEU A 155 -0.82 -11.36 -2.04
CA LEU A 155 0.09 -10.96 -1.00
C LEU A 155 1.33 -11.84 -0.97
N CYS A 156 2.52 -11.23 -0.88
CA CYS A 156 3.79 -11.94 -0.67
C CYS A 156 4.31 -11.70 0.75
N CYS A 157 4.86 -12.74 1.35
CA CYS A 157 5.35 -12.73 2.72
C CYS A 157 6.85 -13.02 2.78
N GLN A 158 7.56 -12.49 3.78
CA GLN A 158 9.01 -12.71 3.93
C GLN A 158 9.40 -14.16 4.24
N ASP A 159 8.45 -15.00 4.65
CA ASP A 159 8.67 -16.43 4.85
C ASP A 159 8.67 -17.25 3.55
N GLY A 160 8.50 -16.60 2.40
CA GLY A 160 8.45 -17.22 1.09
C GLY A 160 7.04 -17.64 0.66
N SER A 161 6.02 -17.31 1.46
CA SER A 161 4.63 -17.62 1.13
C SER A 161 3.99 -16.55 0.26
N ILE A 162 3.16 -16.99 -0.66
CA ILE A 162 2.28 -16.19 -1.50
C ILE A 162 0.86 -16.59 -1.13
N TYR A 163 0.01 -15.62 -0.87
CA TYR A 163 -1.38 -15.83 -0.50
C TYR A 163 -2.30 -15.18 -1.52
N ALA A 164 -3.34 -15.88 -1.94
CA ALA A 164 -4.51 -15.28 -2.56
C ALA A 164 -5.64 -15.24 -1.55
N ILE A 165 -6.19 -14.06 -1.34
CA ILE A 165 -7.16 -13.74 -0.30
C ILE A 165 -8.40 -13.19 -0.99
N SER A 166 -9.60 -13.59 -0.56
CA SER A 166 -10.84 -13.02 -1.07
C SER A 166 -11.01 -11.55 -0.67
N SER A 167 -11.92 -10.83 -1.31
CA SER A 167 -12.29 -9.47 -0.93
C SER A 167 -12.86 -9.36 0.49
N THR A 168 -13.21 -10.48 1.12
CA THR A 168 -13.72 -10.58 2.50
C THR A 168 -12.68 -11.03 3.53
N GLY A 169 -11.42 -11.24 3.09
CA GLY A 169 -10.31 -11.61 4.00
C GLY A 169 -10.10 -13.11 4.20
N GLU A 170 -10.76 -13.97 3.42
CA GLU A 170 -10.62 -15.42 3.52
C GLU A 170 -9.49 -15.91 2.59
N GLU A 171 -8.65 -16.84 3.06
CA GLU A 171 -7.64 -17.48 2.24
C GLU A 171 -8.30 -18.33 1.14
N ARG A 172 -7.95 -18.08 -0.10
CA ARG A 172 -8.35 -18.89 -1.26
C ARG A 172 -7.33 -19.99 -1.54
N TRP A 173 -6.06 -19.61 -1.57
CA TRP A 173 -4.93 -20.52 -1.69
C TRP A 173 -3.65 -19.89 -1.15
N THR A 174 -2.70 -20.73 -0.83
CA THR A 174 -1.34 -20.36 -0.47
C THR A 174 -0.32 -21.24 -1.17
N MET A 175 0.83 -20.67 -1.50
CA MET A 175 1.98 -21.35 -2.06
C MET A 175 3.25 -20.84 -1.37
N ASN A 176 4.19 -21.73 -1.06
CA ASN A 176 5.49 -21.34 -0.55
C ASN A 176 6.59 -21.73 -1.53
N ILE A 177 7.44 -20.77 -1.90
CA ILE A 177 8.56 -20.99 -2.84
C ILE A 177 9.88 -21.32 -2.12
N GLY A 178 9.88 -21.32 -0.78
CA GLY A 178 11.05 -21.64 0.04
C GLY A 178 12.12 -20.54 0.08
N GLN A 179 11.85 -19.34 -0.47
CA GLN A 179 12.77 -18.22 -0.56
C GLN A 179 12.12 -16.95 -0.05
N THR A 180 12.89 -16.10 0.62
CA THR A 180 12.37 -14.81 1.13
C THR A 180 11.89 -13.92 0.00
N ILE A 181 10.65 -13.44 0.10
CA ILE A 181 10.04 -12.52 -0.86
C ILE A 181 9.94 -11.14 -0.20
N ARG A 182 10.51 -10.13 -0.87
CA ARG A 182 10.44 -8.72 -0.45
C ARG A 182 9.81 -7.82 -1.51
N THR A 183 9.69 -8.33 -2.73
CA THR A 183 9.08 -7.61 -3.84
C THR A 183 7.57 -7.70 -3.77
N SER A 184 6.90 -6.72 -4.33
CA SER A 184 5.47 -6.81 -4.59
C SER A 184 5.22 -7.67 -5.81
N PRO A 185 4.17 -8.51 -5.82
CA PRO A 185 3.80 -9.29 -6.97
C PRO A 185 3.22 -8.41 -8.08
N ALA A 186 3.26 -8.88 -9.31
CA ALA A 186 2.52 -8.34 -10.44
C ALA A 186 1.62 -9.42 -11.01
N ILE A 187 0.42 -9.03 -11.45
CA ILE A 187 -0.56 -9.93 -12.08
C ILE A 187 -0.74 -9.51 -13.54
N GLU A 188 -0.61 -10.46 -14.45
CA GLU A 188 -0.90 -10.29 -15.88
C GLU A 188 -2.40 -10.54 -16.16
N GLU A 189 -2.92 -9.96 -17.25
CA GLU A 189 -4.20 -10.37 -17.81
C GLU A 189 -4.14 -11.87 -18.14
N GLY A 190 -4.99 -12.67 -17.51
CA GLY A 190 -4.94 -14.15 -17.59
C GLY A 190 -4.44 -14.82 -16.31
N GLY A 191 -4.15 -14.03 -15.26
CA GLY A 191 -3.94 -14.52 -13.89
C GLY A 191 -2.53 -15.00 -13.57
N ARG A 192 -1.57 -14.89 -14.50
CA ARG A 192 -0.18 -15.24 -14.21
C ARG A 192 0.46 -14.22 -13.27
N ILE A 193 1.19 -14.72 -12.28
CA ILE A 193 1.80 -13.94 -11.22
C ILE A 193 3.32 -13.91 -11.42
N TYR A 194 3.92 -12.72 -11.31
CA TYR A 194 5.37 -12.54 -11.35
C TYR A 194 5.84 -11.92 -10.04
N LEU A 195 6.96 -12.43 -9.51
CA LEU A 195 7.61 -11.88 -8.32
C LEU A 195 9.10 -12.18 -8.30
N GLY A 196 9.88 -11.32 -7.65
CA GLY A 196 11.30 -11.54 -7.40
C GLY A 196 11.53 -12.04 -5.97
N ALA A 197 12.54 -12.91 -5.78
CA ALA A 197 12.93 -13.39 -4.46
C ALA A 197 14.40 -13.11 -4.15
N ASP A 198 14.79 -13.27 -2.88
CA ASP A 198 16.16 -12.96 -2.41
C ASP A 198 17.22 -13.94 -2.96
N ASP A 199 16.84 -15.02 -3.63
CA ASP A 199 17.74 -15.93 -4.36
C ASP A 199 18.21 -15.38 -5.72
N GLY A 200 17.72 -14.19 -6.10
CA GLY A 200 18.02 -13.54 -7.38
C GLY A 200 17.18 -14.06 -8.55
N CYS A 201 16.17 -14.86 -8.31
CA CYS A 201 15.27 -15.38 -9.34
C CYS A 201 14.01 -14.53 -9.50
N LEU A 202 13.51 -14.48 -10.74
CA LEU A 202 12.17 -14.05 -11.08
C LEU A 202 11.29 -15.29 -11.25
N TYR A 203 10.22 -15.37 -10.49
CA TYR A 203 9.25 -16.46 -10.54
C TYR A 203 8.05 -16.06 -11.38
N ALA A 204 7.58 -16.98 -12.23
CA ALA A 204 6.33 -16.88 -12.96
C ALA A 204 5.44 -18.07 -12.54
N ILE A 205 4.29 -17.78 -12.00
CA ILE A 205 3.33 -18.76 -11.45
C ILE A 205 2.05 -18.65 -12.27
N ALA A 206 1.54 -19.79 -12.77
CA ALA A 206 0.35 -19.89 -13.59
C ALA A 206 -0.75 -20.68 -12.87
#